data_47bc94c65679bf01870500caccce3e00
#
_entry.id   47bc94c65679bf01870500caccce3e00
#
_cell.length_a   1.000
_cell.length_b   1.000
_cell.length_c   1.000
_cell.angle_alpha   90.00
_cell.angle_beta   90.00
_cell.angle_gamma   90.00
#
_symmetry.space_group_name_H-M   'P 1'
#
loop_
_entity.id
_entity.type
_entity.pdbx_description
1 polymer ?
#
loop_
_entity_poly.entity_id
_entity_poly.type
_entity_poly.pdbx_seq_one_letter_code
_entity_poly.pdbx_strand_id
1 'polypeptide(L)'
;MKLTETKIVTGSITLETGLHIGGSKTTLDIGGLDSPVIKTPEGVPYIPGSSLKGKVRFLLGLKEGSFDVKNDSPTLKKLFGYADNNGGEISRLIFRDALLDKTHFKKTFTENDAILDTEFTEGKYENTIDRKSGTTKRGGLRQMERVPAGAKFNFEIVVNIFDTDTENIVNILKEGITLLENNYLGGSGSRGYGKVKFDYEIK
;
A
#
# COMPACT_ATOMS: atom_id res chain seq x y z
N MET A 1 29.55 -11.71 -3.60
CA MET A 1 28.09 -11.71 -3.49
C MET A 1 27.51 -12.55 -4.62
N LYS A 2 26.98 -13.74 -4.30
CA LYS A 2 26.39 -14.69 -5.24
C LYS A 2 24.96 -15.00 -4.76
N LEU A 3 23.98 -14.98 -5.67
CA LEU A 3 22.61 -15.38 -5.38
C LEU A 3 22.59 -16.89 -5.04
N THR A 4 22.11 -17.24 -3.86
CA THR A 4 22.07 -18.63 -3.38
C THR A 4 20.67 -19.21 -3.40
N GLU A 5 19.65 -18.38 -3.13
CA GLU A 5 18.26 -18.81 -3.07
C GLU A 5 17.34 -17.67 -3.46
N THR A 6 16.18 -17.98 -4.04
CA THR A 6 15.09 -17.04 -4.26
C THR A 6 13.82 -17.64 -3.67
N LYS A 7 13.17 -16.91 -2.76
CA LYS A 7 11.86 -17.26 -2.22
C LYS A 7 10.79 -16.32 -2.75
N ILE A 8 9.59 -16.84 -2.90
CA ILE A 8 8.43 -16.07 -3.35
C ILE A 8 7.40 -16.05 -2.23
N VAL A 9 7.04 -14.86 -1.78
CA VAL A 9 5.93 -14.62 -0.85
C VAL A 9 4.74 -14.18 -1.68
N THR A 10 3.69 -14.99 -1.70
CA THR A 10 2.50 -14.73 -2.53
C THR A 10 1.22 -14.97 -1.75
N GLY A 11 0.17 -14.26 -2.11
CA GLY A 11 -1.11 -14.36 -1.42
C GLY A 11 -2.05 -13.21 -1.71
N SER A 12 -2.90 -12.88 -0.74
CA SER A 12 -3.87 -11.80 -0.88
C SER A 12 -3.75 -10.75 0.23
N ILE A 13 -4.07 -9.50 -0.14
CA ILE A 13 -4.26 -8.38 0.77
C ILE A 13 -5.75 -8.07 0.80
N THR A 14 -6.40 -8.25 1.94
CA THR A 14 -7.80 -7.90 2.15
C THR A 14 -7.89 -6.51 2.78
N LEU A 15 -8.72 -5.65 2.25
CA LEU A 15 -9.01 -4.34 2.84
C LEU A 15 -9.99 -4.49 4.01
N GLU A 16 -9.57 -4.19 5.23
CA GLU A 16 -10.46 -4.12 6.39
C GLU A 16 -11.18 -2.77 6.47
N THR A 17 -10.57 -1.71 5.92
CA THR A 17 -11.19 -0.39 5.72
C THR A 17 -10.88 0.13 4.32
N GLY A 18 -11.69 1.09 3.84
CA GLY A 18 -11.51 1.64 2.49
C GLY A 18 -10.10 2.17 2.24
N LEU A 19 -9.52 1.85 1.08
CA LEU A 19 -8.14 2.19 0.70
C LEU A 19 -8.11 3.34 -0.29
N HIS A 20 -7.31 4.36 0.01
CA HIS A 20 -6.97 5.43 -0.91
C HIS A 20 -5.46 5.47 -1.17
N ILE A 21 -5.04 5.10 -2.37
CA ILE A 21 -3.70 5.38 -2.89
C ILE A 21 -3.91 6.34 -4.07
N GLY A 22 -3.45 7.58 -3.93
CA GLY A 22 -3.73 8.64 -4.89
C GLY A 22 -3.16 8.35 -6.27
N GLY A 23 -3.97 8.58 -7.29
CA GLY A 23 -3.61 8.58 -8.69
C GLY A 23 -3.48 10.00 -9.24
N SER A 24 -3.04 10.13 -10.49
CA SER A 24 -3.03 11.40 -11.20
C SER A 24 -4.44 11.77 -11.65
N LYS A 25 -4.83 13.04 -11.45
CA LYS A 25 -6.04 13.57 -12.09
C LYS A 25 -5.79 13.61 -13.61
N THR A 26 -6.64 12.96 -14.37
CA THR A 26 -6.65 13.16 -15.83
C THR A 26 -7.49 14.38 -16.15
N THR A 27 -7.08 15.16 -17.16
CA THR A 27 -7.77 16.38 -17.61
C THR A 27 -9.18 16.13 -18.14
N LEU A 28 -9.59 14.87 -18.27
CA LEU A 28 -10.89 14.44 -18.78
C LEU A 28 -11.94 14.19 -17.68
N ASP A 29 -11.57 14.22 -16.40
CA ASP A 29 -12.51 14.02 -15.28
C ASP A 29 -13.26 15.31 -14.92
N ILE A 30 -14.03 15.84 -15.87
CA ILE A 30 -14.99 16.93 -15.59
C ILE A 30 -16.16 16.32 -14.82
N GLY A 31 -16.22 16.59 -13.49
CA GLY A 31 -17.26 16.06 -12.59
C GLY A 31 -16.87 14.79 -11.84
N GLY A 32 -15.62 14.31 -11.97
CA GLY A 32 -15.09 13.21 -11.18
C GLY A 32 -14.81 13.56 -9.73
N LEU A 33 -14.48 12.53 -8.93
CA LEU A 33 -14.13 12.66 -7.51
C LEU A 33 -12.89 13.56 -7.33
N ASP A 34 -12.85 14.38 -6.26
CA ASP A 34 -11.77 15.35 -6.02
C ASP A 34 -10.37 14.73 -5.93
N SER A 35 -10.29 13.51 -5.42
CA SER A 35 -9.04 12.77 -5.21
C SER A 35 -9.20 11.34 -5.71
N PRO A 36 -8.81 11.07 -6.98
CA PRO A 36 -8.94 9.73 -7.56
C PRO A 36 -7.91 8.75 -6.98
N VAL A 37 -8.26 7.46 -6.93
CA VAL A 37 -7.33 6.38 -6.66
C VAL A 37 -6.52 6.01 -7.92
N ILE A 38 -5.34 5.44 -7.70
CA ILE A 38 -4.52 4.93 -8.80
C ILE A 38 -5.19 3.72 -9.46
N LYS A 39 -5.22 3.71 -10.80
CA LYS A 39 -5.85 2.67 -11.62
C LYS A 39 -4.93 2.27 -12.77
N THR A 40 -5.10 1.05 -13.25
CA THR A 40 -4.52 0.60 -14.52
C THR A 40 -5.16 1.36 -15.70
N PRO A 41 -4.59 1.26 -16.92
CA PRO A 41 -5.23 1.85 -18.12
C PRO A 41 -6.66 1.38 -18.35
N GLU A 42 -7.01 0.17 -17.88
CA GLU A 42 -8.38 -0.38 -17.96
C GLU A 42 -9.31 0.13 -16.85
N GLY A 43 -8.88 1.10 -16.06
CA GLY A 43 -9.68 1.70 -14.98
C GLY A 43 -9.78 0.87 -13.70
N VAL A 44 -8.98 -0.20 -13.56
CA VAL A 44 -9.01 -1.11 -12.40
C VAL A 44 -8.03 -0.63 -11.32
N PRO A 45 -8.47 -0.44 -10.06
CA PRO A 45 -7.56 -0.09 -8.97
C PRO A 45 -6.51 -1.19 -8.74
N TYR A 46 -5.31 -0.76 -8.37
CA TYR A 46 -4.24 -1.67 -7.95
C TYR A 46 -3.43 -1.05 -6.81
N ILE A 47 -2.64 -1.87 -6.12
CA ILE A 47 -1.72 -1.38 -5.11
C ILE A 47 -0.31 -1.39 -5.72
N PRO A 48 0.33 -0.23 -5.97
CA PRO A 48 1.68 -0.19 -6.49
C PRO A 48 2.67 -0.91 -5.57
N GLY A 49 3.55 -1.74 -6.14
CA GLY A 49 4.64 -2.36 -5.38
C GLY A 49 5.53 -1.35 -4.67
N SER A 50 5.71 -0.17 -5.26
CA SER A 50 6.42 0.95 -4.63
C SER A 50 5.73 1.47 -3.36
N SER A 51 4.40 1.48 -3.32
CA SER A 51 3.62 1.88 -2.13
C SER A 51 3.78 0.86 -1.01
N LEU A 52 3.70 -0.44 -1.31
CA LEU A 52 3.96 -1.51 -0.35
C LEU A 52 5.39 -1.45 0.17
N LYS A 53 6.38 -1.43 -0.74
CA LYS A 53 7.80 -1.35 -0.41
C LYS A 53 8.12 -0.14 0.46
N GLY A 54 7.65 1.03 0.05
CA GLY A 54 7.89 2.28 0.77
C GLY A 54 7.30 2.28 2.17
N LYS A 55 6.07 1.77 2.32
CA LYS A 55 5.40 1.73 3.63
C LYS A 55 6.04 0.70 4.57
N VAL A 56 6.38 -0.49 4.08
CA VAL A 56 7.08 -1.52 4.89
C VAL A 56 8.45 -1.01 5.35
N ARG A 57 9.25 -0.40 4.43
CA ARG A 57 10.53 0.22 4.78
C ARG A 57 10.39 1.30 5.85
N PHE A 58 9.41 2.21 5.66
CA PHE A 58 9.14 3.28 6.60
C PHE A 58 8.81 2.76 8.00
N LEU A 59 7.97 1.73 8.11
CA LEU A 59 7.57 1.18 9.41
C LEU A 59 8.72 0.46 10.12
N LEU A 60 9.53 -0.29 9.39
CA LEU A 60 10.75 -0.90 9.94
C LEU A 60 11.76 0.18 10.35
N GLY A 61 11.92 1.23 9.55
CA GLY A 61 12.76 2.39 9.91
C GLY A 61 12.28 3.09 11.18
N LEU A 62 10.97 3.32 11.33
CA LEU A 62 10.40 3.88 12.56
C LEU A 62 10.74 3.02 13.79
N LYS A 63 10.64 1.69 13.66
CA LYS A 63 10.99 0.77 14.74
C LYS A 63 12.47 0.89 15.15
N GLU A 64 13.36 1.13 14.19
CA GLU A 64 14.80 1.33 14.44
C GLU A 64 15.15 2.78 14.84
N GLY A 65 14.17 3.70 14.83
CA GLY A 65 14.41 5.14 15.09
C GLY A 65 15.01 5.89 13.89
N SER A 66 14.95 5.31 12.68
CA SER A 66 15.37 5.96 11.43
C SER A 66 14.22 6.75 10.82
N PHE A 67 14.43 8.02 10.55
CA PHE A 67 13.47 8.93 9.90
C PHE A 67 13.93 9.40 8.51
N ASP A 68 15.12 8.97 8.08
CA ASP A 68 15.68 9.26 6.76
C ASP A 68 16.35 7.99 6.22
N VAL A 69 16.11 7.68 4.96
CA VAL A 69 16.68 6.52 4.24
C VAL A 69 18.22 6.49 4.33
N LYS A 70 18.88 7.65 4.44
CA LYS A 70 20.32 7.75 4.63
C LYS A 70 20.77 7.17 5.97
N ASN A 71 19.91 7.27 6.98
CA ASN A 71 20.16 6.82 8.35
C ASN A 71 19.63 5.41 8.62
N ASP A 72 19.06 4.73 7.62
CA ASP A 72 18.66 3.33 7.73
C ASP A 72 19.85 2.47 8.14
N SER A 73 19.58 1.44 8.94
CA SER A 73 20.57 0.44 9.28
C SER A 73 21.14 -0.26 8.04
N PRO A 74 22.33 -0.83 8.11
CA PRO A 74 22.87 -1.65 7.02
C PRO A 74 21.91 -2.74 6.56
N THR A 75 21.17 -3.34 7.49
CA THR A 75 20.15 -4.36 7.21
C THR A 75 19.01 -3.80 6.35
N LEU A 76 18.43 -2.66 6.72
CA LEU A 76 17.37 -2.03 5.91
C LEU A 76 17.88 -1.58 4.54
N LYS A 77 19.10 -1.05 4.46
CA LYS A 77 19.72 -0.69 3.18
C LYS A 77 19.89 -1.90 2.26
N LYS A 78 20.31 -3.06 2.78
CA LYS A 78 20.37 -4.32 2.04
C LYS A 78 18.97 -4.79 1.61
N LEU A 79 18.00 -4.82 2.52
CA LEU A 79 16.65 -5.30 2.20
C LEU A 79 15.99 -4.51 1.07
N PHE A 80 16.00 -3.20 1.19
CA PHE A 80 15.24 -2.32 0.30
C PHE A 80 16.07 -1.68 -0.82
N GLY A 81 17.38 -1.85 -0.77
CA GLY A 81 18.31 -1.16 -1.67
C GLY A 81 18.62 0.26 -1.19
N TYR A 82 19.80 0.72 -1.52
CA TYR A 82 20.28 2.07 -1.26
C TYR A 82 21.28 2.47 -2.33
N ALA A 83 21.24 3.69 -2.78
CA ALA A 83 22.23 4.24 -3.71
C ALA A 83 22.65 5.63 -3.24
N ASP A 84 23.96 5.87 -3.26
CA ASP A 84 24.55 7.20 -3.10
C ASP A 84 25.73 7.37 -4.06
N ASN A 85 26.40 8.52 -3.99
CA ASN A 85 27.52 8.84 -4.87
C ASN A 85 28.76 7.95 -4.66
N ASN A 86 28.84 7.22 -3.54
CA ASN A 86 29.98 6.40 -3.14
C ASN A 86 29.73 4.89 -3.30
N GLY A 87 28.58 4.50 -3.84
CA GLY A 87 28.18 3.11 -4.01
C GLY A 87 26.74 2.87 -3.59
N GLY A 88 26.37 1.59 -3.38
CA GLY A 88 25.01 1.26 -3.04
C GLY A 88 24.82 -0.20 -2.64
N GLU A 89 23.63 -0.52 -2.16
CA GLU A 89 23.18 -1.88 -1.85
C GLU A 89 22.07 -2.32 -2.81
N ILE A 90 22.24 -3.50 -3.39
CA ILE A 90 21.20 -4.11 -4.23
C ILE A 90 20.06 -4.58 -3.36
N SER A 91 18.83 -4.21 -3.71
CA SER A 91 17.63 -4.64 -2.99
C SER A 91 17.49 -6.17 -2.98
N ARG A 92 17.28 -6.76 -1.80
CA ARG A 92 16.93 -8.18 -1.65
C ARG A 92 15.45 -8.43 -1.91
N LEU A 93 14.62 -7.41 -1.78
CA LEU A 93 13.18 -7.50 -1.91
C LEU A 93 12.72 -6.84 -3.21
N ILE A 94 11.90 -7.56 -3.99
CA ILE A 94 11.22 -7.04 -5.18
C ILE A 94 9.73 -7.09 -4.90
N PHE A 95 9.08 -5.94 -4.79
CA PHE A 95 7.64 -5.82 -4.61
C PHE A 95 6.99 -5.62 -5.97
N ARG A 96 6.12 -6.54 -6.35
CA ARG A 96 5.28 -6.41 -7.54
C ARG A 96 4.04 -5.59 -7.24
N ASP A 97 3.42 -5.03 -8.27
CA ASP A 97 2.11 -4.40 -8.13
C ASP A 97 1.08 -5.47 -7.74
N ALA A 98 0.26 -5.18 -6.73
CA ALA A 98 -0.79 -6.08 -6.31
C ALA A 98 -2.08 -5.73 -7.06
N LEU A 99 -2.59 -6.71 -7.82
CA LEU A 99 -3.73 -6.53 -8.69
C LEU A 99 -5.03 -6.90 -7.99
N LEU A 100 -6.09 -6.14 -8.26
CA LEU A 100 -7.43 -6.41 -7.74
C LEU A 100 -7.91 -7.81 -8.17
N ASP A 101 -8.36 -8.62 -7.22
CA ASP A 101 -9.09 -9.85 -7.51
C ASP A 101 -10.51 -9.51 -7.98
N LYS A 102 -10.66 -9.38 -9.32
CA LYS A 102 -11.93 -9.03 -9.95
C LYS A 102 -13.02 -10.05 -9.69
N THR A 103 -12.65 -11.34 -9.57
CA THR A 103 -13.62 -12.43 -9.32
C THR A 103 -14.19 -12.30 -7.91
N HIS A 104 -13.31 -12.11 -6.92
CA HIS A 104 -13.73 -11.85 -5.55
C HIS A 104 -14.54 -10.55 -5.45
N PHE A 105 -14.09 -9.48 -6.12
CA PHE A 105 -14.77 -8.19 -6.12
C PHE A 105 -16.19 -8.28 -6.65
N LYS A 106 -16.38 -8.92 -7.83
CA LYS A 106 -17.68 -9.13 -8.42
C LYS A 106 -18.62 -9.89 -7.49
N LYS A 107 -18.15 -10.98 -6.90
CA LYS A 107 -18.93 -11.79 -5.94
C LYS A 107 -19.29 -11.00 -4.68
N THR A 108 -18.38 -10.16 -4.18
CA THR A 108 -18.58 -9.44 -2.91
C THR A 108 -19.48 -8.22 -3.07
N PHE A 109 -19.35 -7.49 -4.17
CA PHE A 109 -20.03 -6.21 -4.36
C PHE A 109 -21.10 -6.25 -5.42
N THR A 110 -20.79 -6.67 -6.65
CA THR A 110 -21.71 -6.59 -7.78
C THR A 110 -22.88 -7.56 -7.63
N GLU A 111 -22.62 -8.80 -7.23
CA GLU A 111 -23.67 -9.83 -7.05
C GLU A 111 -24.50 -9.60 -5.77
N ASN A 112 -24.08 -8.71 -4.88
CA ASN A 112 -24.82 -8.32 -3.68
C ASN A 112 -25.43 -6.91 -3.80
N ASP A 113 -25.55 -6.36 -5.01
CA ASP A 113 -26.16 -5.05 -5.29
C ASP A 113 -25.56 -3.91 -4.45
N ALA A 114 -24.24 -3.95 -4.19
CA ALA A 114 -23.56 -2.90 -3.45
C ALA A 114 -23.59 -1.58 -4.23
N ILE A 115 -23.95 -0.50 -3.54
CA ILE A 115 -23.98 0.83 -4.14
C ILE A 115 -22.56 1.40 -4.14
N LEU A 116 -21.96 1.49 -5.33
CA LEU A 116 -20.64 2.07 -5.56
C LEU A 116 -20.79 3.30 -6.47
N ASP A 117 -19.88 4.27 -6.31
CA ASP A 117 -19.87 5.47 -7.16
C ASP A 117 -19.25 5.23 -8.53
N THR A 118 -18.36 4.23 -8.63
CA THR A 118 -17.81 3.71 -9.90
C THR A 118 -17.81 2.18 -9.87
N GLU A 119 -17.37 1.53 -10.95
CA GLU A 119 -17.33 0.05 -11.02
C GLU A 119 -16.55 -0.60 -9.87
N PHE A 120 -15.49 0.07 -9.35
CA PHE A 120 -14.58 -0.51 -8.35
C PHE A 120 -14.37 0.36 -7.11
N THR A 121 -15.03 1.50 -7.01
CA THR A 121 -14.74 2.47 -5.95
C THR A 121 -15.98 3.14 -5.38
N GLU A 122 -15.84 3.61 -4.15
CA GLU A 122 -16.82 4.40 -3.42
C GLU A 122 -16.28 5.81 -3.12
N GLY A 123 -17.17 6.79 -3.03
CA GLY A 123 -16.86 8.16 -2.62
C GLY A 123 -17.13 8.35 -1.13
N LYS A 124 -16.13 8.78 -0.38
CA LYS A 124 -16.30 9.19 1.02
C LYS A 124 -16.26 10.70 1.14
N TYR A 125 -17.30 11.27 1.74
CA TYR A 125 -17.33 12.69 2.07
C TYR A 125 -16.61 12.96 3.38
N GLU A 126 -15.68 13.91 3.36
CA GLU A 126 -14.98 14.42 4.53
C GLU A 126 -15.22 15.92 4.64
N ASN A 127 -15.27 16.42 5.86
CA ASN A 127 -15.47 17.82 6.12
C ASN A 127 -14.46 18.35 7.14
N THR A 128 -14.19 19.65 7.06
CA THR A 128 -13.34 20.35 8.02
C THR A 128 -14.21 21.08 9.03
N ILE A 129 -13.95 20.87 10.32
CA ILE A 129 -14.63 21.56 11.43
C ILE A 129 -13.92 22.90 11.71
N ASP A 130 -14.70 23.98 11.78
CA ASP A 130 -14.23 25.24 12.30
C ASP A 130 -14.13 25.15 13.83
N ARG A 131 -12.91 25.38 14.36
CA ARG A 131 -12.64 25.20 15.79
C ARG A 131 -13.30 26.25 16.70
N LYS A 132 -13.68 27.42 16.15
CA LYS A 132 -14.33 28.48 16.92
C LYS A 132 -15.81 28.23 17.06
N SER A 133 -16.48 27.84 15.98
CA SER A 133 -17.92 27.63 15.96
C SER A 133 -18.33 26.20 16.27
N GLY A 134 -17.41 25.22 16.18
CA GLY A 134 -17.72 23.78 16.29
C GLY A 134 -18.52 23.23 15.12
N THR A 135 -18.75 24.03 14.07
CA THR A 135 -19.55 23.66 12.90
C THR A 135 -18.66 23.41 11.69
N THR A 136 -19.26 22.89 10.63
CA THR A 136 -18.62 22.66 9.34
C THR A 136 -18.09 23.95 8.74
N LYS A 137 -16.82 23.99 8.36
CA LYS A 137 -16.22 25.12 7.66
C LYS A 137 -16.80 25.23 6.26
N ARG A 138 -17.24 26.44 5.84
CA ARG A 138 -17.71 26.68 4.47
C ARG A 138 -16.62 26.36 3.45
N GLY A 139 -16.93 25.53 2.43
CA GLY A 139 -15.97 25.03 1.45
C GLY A 139 -15.00 23.96 1.97
N GLY A 140 -15.26 23.41 3.16
CA GLY A 140 -14.45 22.33 3.75
C GLY A 140 -14.85 20.91 3.35
N LEU A 141 -15.96 20.78 2.61
CA LEU A 141 -16.42 19.48 2.09
C LEU A 141 -15.51 19.05 0.94
N ARG A 142 -15.06 17.81 0.97
CA ARG A 142 -14.28 17.17 -0.09
C ARG A 142 -14.72 15.73 -0.24
N GLN A 143 -14.69 15.24 -1.45
CA GLN A 143 -15.04 13.87 -1.79
C GLN A 143 -13.77 13.09 -2.11
N MET A 144 -13.54 12.00 -1.39
CA MET A 144 -12.37 11.14 -1.52
C MET A 144 -12.77 9.83 -2.16
N GLU A 145 -12.20 9.51 -3.32
CA GLU A 145 -12.36 8.18 -3.91
C GLU A 145 -11.55 7.15 -3.10
N ARG A 146 -12.12 5.96 -2.89
CA ARG A 146 -11.40 4.85 -2.25
C ARG A 146 -11.93 3.50 -2.73
N VAL A 147 -11.09 2.48 -2.73
CA VAL A 147 -11.52 1.10 -2.91
C VAL A 147 -12.22 0.64 -1.65
N PRO A 148 -13.42 0.03 -1.72
CA PRO A 148 -14.22 -0.30 -0.54
C PRO A 148 -13.58 -1.39 0.32
N ALA A 149 -13.92 -1.39 1.62
CA ALA A 149 -13.57 -2.46 2.55
C ALA A 149 -14.13 -3.81 2.05
N GLY A 150 -13.39 -4.91 2.23
CA GLY A 150 -13.73 -6.24 1.71
C GLY A 150 -13.12 -6.56 0.36
N ALA A 151 -12.61 -5.59 -0.38
CA ALA A 151 -11.87 -5.86 -1.62
C ALA A 151 -10.56 -6.62 -1.33
N LYS A 152 -10.14 -7.48 -2.28
CA LYS A 152 -8.89 -8.25 -2.21
C LYS A 152 -7.96 -7.93 -3.36
N PHE A 153 -6.66 -7.94 -3.09
CA PHE A 153 -5.60 -7.76 -4.06
C PHE A 153 -4.62 -8.92 -3.98
N ASN A 154 -4.28 -9.52 -5.11
CA ASN A 154 -3.26 -10.55 -5.19
C ASN A 154 -1.88 -9.90 -5.27
N PHE A 155 -0.94 -10.31 -4.42
CA PHE A 155 0.39 -9.74 -4.35
C PHE A 155 1.50 -10.79 -4.46
N GLU A 156 2.66 -10.33 -4.86
CA GLU A 156 3.90 -11.11 -4.90
C GLU A 156 5.08 -10.27 -4.43
N ILE A 157 5.90 -10.84 -3.55
CA ILE A 157 7.18 -10.28 -3.14
C ILE A 157 8.26 -11.33 -3.36
N VAL A 158 9.26 -11.02 -4.18
CA VAL A 158 10.42 -11.88 -4.37
C VAL A 158 11.48 -11.52 -3.34
N VAL A 159 12.04 -12.54 -2.70
CA VAL A 159 13.11 -12.44 -1.71
C VAL A 159 14.35 -13.11 -2.24
N ASN A 160 15.34 -12.33 -2.63
CA ASN A 160 16.64 -12.82 -3.07
C ASN A 160 17.59 -12.95 -1.86
N ILE A 161 18.19 -14.12 -1.69
CA ILE A 161 19.14 -14.42 -0.60
C ILE A 161 20.51 -14.64 -1.23
N PHE A 162 21.51 -13.94 -0.72
CA PHE A 162 22.89 -14.01 -1.19
C PHE A 162 23.79 -14.68 -0.16
N ASP A 163 24.92 -15.22 -0.62
CA ASP A 163 25.94 -15.85 0.22
C ASP A 163 26.55 -14.94 1.31
N THR A 164 26.37 -13.65 1.17
CA THR A 164 26.84 -12.62 2.10
C THR A 164 25.79 -12.18 3.12
N ASP A 165 24.55 -12.70 3.02
CA ASP A 165 23.46 -12.30 3.91
C ASP A 165 23.50 -13.16 5.18
N THR A 166 23.66 -12.51 6.33
CA THR A 166 23.72 -13.15 7.64
C THR A 166 22.39 -13.07 8.40
N GLU A 167 21.55 -12.11 8.01
CA GLU A 167 20.25 -11.87 8.61
C GLU A 167 19.16 -12.76 7.98
N ASN A 168 18.15 -13.09 8.77
CA ASN A 168 16.97 -13.77 8.23
C ASN A 168 16.03 -12.77 7.56
N ILE A 169 16.26 -12.52 6.26
CA ILE A 169 15.51 -11.56 5.44
C ILE A 169 14.01 -11.83 5.47
N VAL A 170 13.64 -13.11 5.43
CA VAL A 170 12.22 -13.53 5.46
C VAL A 170 11.54 -13.12 6.77
N ASN A 171 12.22 -13.29 7.90
CA ASN A 171 11.65 -12.91 9.20
C ASN A 171 11.48 -11.39 9.31
N ILE A 172 12.45 -10.61 8.82
CA ILE A 172 12.34 -9.14 8.82
C ILE A 172 11.18 -8.69 7.89
N LEU A 173 11.00 -9.34 6.74
CA LEU A 173 9.85 -9.05 5.88
C LEU A 173 8.52 -9.38 6.57
N LYS A 174 8.40 -10.54 7.24
CA LYS A 174 7.21 -10.89 8.03
C LYS A 174 6.90 -9.85 9.10
N GLU A 175 7.93 -9.40 9.80
CA GLU A 175 7.78 -8.34 10.79
C GLU A 175 7.25 -7.04 10.14
N GLY A 176 7.82 -6.63 9.00
CA GLY A 176 7.36 -5.45 8.26
C GLY A 176 5.90 -5.57 7.81
N ILE A 177 5.47 -6.75 7.38
CA ILE A 177 4.06 -7.04 7.06
C ILE A 177 3.18 -6.90 8.31
N THR A 178 3.58 -7.47 9.44
CA THR A 178 2.85 -7.36 10.71
C THR A 178 2.73 -5.90 11.17
N LEU A 179 3.80 -5.11 11.04
CA LEU A 179 3.75 -3.68 11.33
C LEU A 179 2.76 -2.95 10.41
N LEU A 180 2.69 -3.33 9.14
CA LEU A 180 1.75 -2.74 8.19
C LEU A 180 0.30 -3.08 8.54
N GLU A 181 -0.02 -4.31 8.92
CA GLU A 181 -1.35 -4.71 9.39
C GLU A 181 -1.81 -3.92 10.63
N ASN A 182 -0.89 -3.61 11.53
CA ASN A 182 -1.13 -2.79 12.72
C ASN A 182 -1.12 -1.28 12.47
N ASN A 183 -0.85 -0.88 11.23
CA ASN A 183 -0.80 0.52 10.80
C ASN A 183 -1.83 0.77 9.70
N TYR A 184 -1.43 1.38 8.60
CA TYR A 184 -2.28 1.61 7.43
C TYR A 184 -1.45 1.67 6.15
N LEU A 185 -2.06 1.39 5.03
CA LEU A 185 -1.53 1.56 3.67
C LEU A 185 -2.20 2.78 3.01
N GLY A 186 -1.47 3.49 2.15
CA GLY A 186 -1.99 4.64 1.42
C GLY A 186 -2.16 5.91 2.25
N GLY A 187 -3.05 6.77 1.81
CA GLY A 187 -3.35 8.06 2.44
C GLY A 187 -4.43 7.99 3.51
N SER A 188 -4.54 9.06 4.30
CA SER A 188 -5.63 9.26 5.27
C SER A 188 -5.74 8.21 6.39
N GLY A 189 -4.66 7.50 6.71
CA GLY A 189 -4.67 6.42 7.68
C GLY A 189 -5.15 6.82 9.06
N SER A 190 -4.70 7.96 9.58
CA SER A 190 -5.16 8.50 10.88
C SER A 190 -6.66 8.86 10.90
N ARG A 191 -7.31 8.86 9.74
CA ARG A 191 -8.76 9.08 9.56
C ARG A 191 -9.52 7.78 9.24
N GLY A 192 -8.90 6.61 9.51
CA GLY A 192 -9.52 5.30 9.41
C GLY A 192 -9.48 4.65 8.01
N TYR A 193 -8.53 5.05 7.15
CA TYR A 193 -8.33 4.42 5.85
C TYR A 193 -7.21 3.40 5.89
N GLY A 194 -7.26 2.45 4.96
CA GLY A 194 -6.11 1.62 4.59
C GLY A 194 -5.70 0.57 5.61
N LYS A 195 -6.58 0.16 6.52
CA LYS A 195 -6.32 -1.02 7.34
C LYS A 195 -6.41 -2.26 6.47
N VAL A 196 -5.36 -3.07 6.48
CA VAL A 196 -5.20 -4.24 5.59
C VAL A 196 -4.87 -5.49 6.39
N LYS A 197 -5.21 -6.65 5.84
CA LYS A 197 -4.86 -7.97 6.35
C LYS A 197 -4.21 -8.79 5.25
N PHE A 198 -3.07 -9.42 5.56
CA PHE A 198 -2.36 -10.29 4.65
C PHE A 198 -2.67 -11.75 4.94
N ASP A 199 -2.90 -12.53 3.88
CA ASP A 199 -2.97 -13.99 3.90
C ASP A 199 -2.01 -14.50 2.83
N TYR A 200 -0.93 -15.22 3.23
CA TYR A 200 0.16 -15.54 2.32
C TYR A 200 0.91 -16.83 2.68
N GLU A 201 1.55 -17.37 1.67
CA GLU A 201 2.49 -18.48 1.77
C GLU A 201 3.88 -18.06 1.26
N ILE A 202 4.89 -18.85 1.62
CA ILE A 202 6.29 -18.67 1.18
C ILE A 202 6.75 -19.94 0.49
N LYS A 203 7.16 -19.81 -0.75
CA LYS A 203 7.68 -20.92 -1.60
C LYS A 203 9.16 -20.76 -1.85
#